data_8b8b34165c267198b03075475ac27ac0
#
_entry.id   8b8b34165c267198b03075475ac27ac0
#
_cell.length_a   1.000
_cell.length_b   1.000
_cell.length_c   1.000
_cell.angle_alpha   90.00
_cell.angle_beta   90.00
_cell.angle_gamma   90.00
#
_symmetry.space_group_name_H-M   'P 1'
#
loop_
_entity.id
_entity.type
_entity.pdbx_description
1 polymer ?
#
loop_
_entity_poly.entity_id
_entity_poly.type
_entity_poly.pdbx_seq_one_letter_code
_entity_poly.pdbx_strand_id
1 'polypeptide(L)'
;MMAEPADRFYESQGLRLHYVDWGNETAPPLILVHGGLDHCRNWDAIARELQPHFHAVALDLRGHGDSEWAKGSSYSLVDHVYDLSRLIRFAELRDPAIVGHSLGGMISLAYAGTYPDRVSRLAVLDGAFLSGSRRTPIHAQMSRWIDQLDRISEREPSAFRTIEAAQRLSARNKRLTPALALHLARHGVRQSADGLYRWKFDHYQRARAPYRLSSDEYAALWSRIMCPTLLMWGDESFLPDPESAGLLAHFKQAELQKIAGAGHWLHHDRLDVVLASLQRFLATPQAAQSAI
;
A
#
# COMPACT_ATOMS: atom_id res chain seq x y z
N MET A 1 0.72 2.43 28.99
CA MET A 1 1.59 2.85 27.84
C MET A 1 0.93 2.34 26.59
N MET A 2 0.77 3.16 25.56
CA MET A 2 0.26 2.67 24.25
C MET A 2 1.31 1.72 23.67
N ALA A 3 0.86 0.57 23.13
CA ALA A 3 1.78 -0.41 22.53
C ALA A 3 2.47 0.22 21.31
N GLU A 4 3.79 0.20 21.29
CA GLU A 4 4.60 0.51 20.12
C GLU A 4 4.90 -0.81 19.39
N PRO A 5 4.90 -0.81 18.06
CA PRO A 5 5.19 -2.02 17.31
C PRO A 5 6.67 -2.39 17.38
N ALA A 6 6.97 -3.65 17.18
CA ALA A 6 8.34 -4.15 17.07
C ALA A 6 8.83 -4.12 15.62
N ASP A 7 10.03 -3.57 15.40
CA ASP A 7 10.70 -3.65 14.10
C ASP A 7 11.12 -5.10 13.81
N ARG A 8 10.80 -5.59 12.63
CA ARG A 8 11.11 -6.94 12.14
C ARG A 8 11.63 -6.87 10.71
N PHE A 9 12.38 -7.90 10.32
CA PHE A 9 12.95 -7.98 8.97
C PHE A 9 12.82 -9.40 8.41
N TYR A 10 12.70 -9.47 7.09
CA TYR A 10 12.68 -10.73 6.33
C TYR A 10 13.47 -10.60 5.03
N GLU A 11 13.82 -11.73 4.45
CA GLU A 11 14.60 -11.79 3.19
C GLU A 11 13.68 -12.03 2.00
N SER A 12 13.87 -11.24 0.93
CA SER A 12 13.20 -11.39 -0.35
C SER A 12 14.13 -11.04 -1.51
N GLN A 13 14.44 -11.98 -2.38
CA GLN A 13 15.34 -11.79 -3.55
C GLN A 13 16.68 -11.13 -3.19
N GLY A 14 17.27 -11.50 -2.04
CA GLY A 14 18.53 -10.92 -1.57
C GLY A 14 18.40 -9.51 -0.98
N LEU A 15 17.17 -9.01 -0.82
CA LEU A 15 16.90 -7.77 -0.10
C LEU A 15 16.44 -8.07 1.32
N ARG A 16 16.95 -7.30 2.28
CA ARG A 16 16.45 -7.27 3.65
C ARG A 16 15.29 -6.28 3.72
N LEU A 17 14.07 -6.79 3.86
CA LEU A 17 12.85 -5.99 3.90
C LEU A 17 12.32 -5.87 5.33
N HIS A 18 11.75 -4.71 5.63
CA HIS A 18 11.28 -4.32 6.95
C HIS A 18 9.76 -4.44 7.06
N TYR A 19 9.27 -4.75 8.24
CA TYR A 19 7.88 -4.57 8.67
C TYR A 19 7.82 -4.26 10.16
N VAL A 20 6.74 -3.66 10.60
CA VAL A 20 6.44 -3.51 12.02
C VAL A 20 5.36 -4.48 12.44
N ASP A 21 5.56 -5.10 13.61
CA ASP A 21 4.68 -6.09 14.21
C ASP A 21 4.06 -5.51 15.48
N TRP A 22 2.71 -5.41 15.49
CA TRP A 22 1.95 -4.87 16.62
C TRP A 22 1.62 -5.90 17.70
N GLY A 23 2.12 -7.13 17.55
CA GLY A 23 1.86 -8.23 18.48
C GLY A 23 0.46 -8.82 18.35
N ASN A 24 0.01 -9.52 19.42
CA ASN A 24 -1.23 -10.29 19.46
C ASN A 24 -1.22 -11.48 18.49
N GLU A 25 -0.12 -12.22 18.47
CA GLU A 25 0.19 -13.31 17.54
C GLU A 25 -0.86 -14.45 17.51
N THR A 26 -1.70 -14.57 18.54
CA THR A 26 -2.79 -15.58 18.61
C THR A 26 -4.08 -15.13 17.92
N ALA A 27 -4.20 -13.85 17.59
CA ALA A 27 -5.37 -13.30 16.90
C ALA A 27 -5.27 -13.51 15.36
N PRO A 28 -6.38 -13.38 14.62
CA PRO A 28 -6.36 -13.48 13.17
C PRO A 28 -5.38 -12.48 12.53
N PRO A 29 -4.56 -12.90 11.54
CA PRO A 29 -3.56 -12.02 10.97
C PRO A 29 -4.18 -10.95 10.05
N LEU A 30 -3.63 -9.73 10.17
CA LEU A 30 -3.97 -8.57 9.38
C LEU A 30 -2.71 -7.92 8.81
N ILE A 31 -2.66 -7.78 7.49
CA ILE A 31 -1.53 -7.14 6.81
C ILE A 31 -1.96 -5.76 6.30
N LEU A 32 -1.15 -4.75 6.59
CA LEU A 32 -1.34 -3.36 6.16
C LEU A 32 -0.27 -2.99 5.14
N VAL A 33 -0.68 -2.63 3.92
CA VAL A 33 0.22 -2.37 2.78
C VAL A 33 0.11 -0.92 2.33
N HIS A 34 1.17 -0.14 2.52
CA HIS A 34 1.18 1.29 2.25
C HIS A 34 1.24 1.63 0.74
N GLY A 35 0.97 2.89 0.42
CA GLY A 35 1.04 3.43 -0.94
C GLY A 35 2.46 3.79 -1.40
N GLY A 36 2.60 4.18 -2.66
CA GLY A 36 3.90 4.63 -3.19
C GLY A 36 4.44 5.87 -2.48
N LEU A 37 5.76 5.91 -2.25
CA LEU A 37 6.51 6.99 -1.59
C LEU A 37 6.11 7.22 -0.12
N ASP A 38 5.60 6.18 0.53
CA ASP A 38 5.14 6.17 1.92
C ASP A 38 5.92 5.11 2.73
N HIS A 39 5.42 4.70 3.89
CA HIS A 39 6.07 3.73 4.78
C HIS A 39 5.05 3.07 5.72
N CYS A 40 5.44 1.97 6.39
CA CYS A 40 4.58 1.16 7.26
C CYS A 40 3.95 1.96 8.41
N ARG A 41 4.66 2.96 8.95
CA ARG A 41 4.20 3.74 10.11
C ARG A 41 3.06 4.73 9.76
N ASN A 42 2.64 4.81 8.49
CA ASN A 42 1.44 5.55 8.12
C ASN A 42 0.16 4.86 8.62
N TRP A 43 0.25 3.58 8.96
CA TRP A 43 -0.84 2.77 9.47
C TRP A 43 -0.99 2.81 10.99
N ASP A 44 -0.10 3.50 11.73
CA ASP A 44 -0.04 3.41 13.19
C ASP A 44 -1.38 3.67 13.89
N ALA A 45 -2.15 4.66 13.42
CA ALA A 45 -3.46 4.95 14.00
C ALA A 45 -4.45 3.80 13.81
N ILE A 46 -4.50 3.21 12.60
CA ILE A 46 -5.39 2.08 12.28
C ILE A 46 -4.91 0.80 12.96
N ALA A 47 -3.61 0.52 12.91
CA ALA A 47 -3.03 -0.68 13.49
C ALA A 47 -3.25 -0.74 15.01
N ARG A 48 -3.10 0.38 15.70
CA ARG A 48 -3.32 0.48 17.16
C ARG A 48 -4.77 0.17 17.54
N GLU A 49 -5.73 0.64 16.78
CA GLU A 49 -7.16 0.39 17.02
C GLU A 49 -7.60 -1.03 16.65
N LEU A 50 -6.91 -1.68 15.71
CA LEU A 50 -7.23 -3.04 15.28
C LEU A 50 -6.46 -4.13 16.05
N GLN A 51 -5.30 -3.78 16.62
CA GLN A 51 -4.42 -4.71 17.36
C GLN A 51 -5.10 -5.51 18.49
N PRO A 52 -6.10 -4.99 19.23
CA PRO A 52 -6.79 -5.81 20.23
C PRO A 52 -7.52 -7.03 19.66
N HIS A 53 -7.85 -7.00 18.37
CA HIS A 53 -8.63 -8.03 17.69
C HIS A 53 -7.86 -8.78 16.59
N PHE A 54 -6.70 -8.27 16.18
CA PHE A 54 -5.90 -8.80 15.06
C PHE A 54 -4.42 -8.82 15.40
N HIS A 55 -3.70 -9.83 14.89
CA HIS A 55 -2.25 -9.77 14.76
C HIS A 55 -1.92 -8.85 13.57
N ALA A 56 -1.73 -7.57 13.85
CA ALA A 56 -1.52 -6.57 12.82
C ALA A 56 -0.03 -6.44 12.49
N VAL A 57 0.32 -6.60 11.22
CA VAL A 57 1.66 -6.32 10.67
C VAL A 57 1.56 -5.30 9.55
N ALA A 58 2.45 -4.31 9.52
CA ALA A 58 2.53 -3.32 8.47
C ALA A 58 3.91 -3.36 7.82
N LEU A 59 3.99 -3.65 6.51
CA LEU A 59 5.27 -3.80 5.82
C LEU A 59 5.74 -2.48 5.21
N ASP A 60 7.07 -2.30 5.12
CA ASP A 60 7.70 -1.36 4.22
C ASP A 60 7.95 -2.06 2.87
N LEU A 61 7.38 -1.55 1.80
CA LEU A 61 7.63 -2.07 0.45
C LEU A 61 9.12 -1.91 0.10
N ARG A 62 9.67 -2.82 -0.76
CA ARG A 62 11.03 -2.63 -1.29
C ARG A 62 11.24 -1.20 -1.76
N GLY A 63 12.37 -0.61 -1.43
CA GLY A 63 12.68 0.78 -1.80
C GLY A 63 11.93 1.85 -1.01
N HIS A 64 11.26 1.49 0.09
CA HIS A 64 10.54 2.40 0.98
C HIS A 64 10.91 2.15 2.44
N GLY A 65 10.68 3.14 3.29
CA GLY A 65 10.86 3.03 4.74
C GLY A 65 12.23 2.49 5.12
N ASP A 66 12.26 1.50 6.00
CA ASP A 66 13.48 0.84 6.45
C ASP A 66 13.80 -0.45 5.67
N SER A 67 13.03 -0.75 4.60
CA SER A 67 13.36 -1.78 3.61
C SER A 67 14.49 -1.35 2.70
N GLU A 68 15.32 -2.30 2.27
CA GLU A 68 16.41 -2.03 1.33
C GLU A 68 15.89 -1.57 -0.04
N TRP A 69 16.73 -0.78 -0.70
CA TRP A 69 16.50 -0.30 -2.05
C TRP A 69 16.96 -1.34 -3.07
N ALA A 70 16.08 -1.72 -3.99
CA ALA A 70 16.40 -2.64 -5.07
C ALA A 70 17.16 -1.91 -6.20
N LYS A 71 18.43 -1.59 -5.97
CA LYS A 71 19.27 -0.85 -6.92
C LYS A 71 19.29 -1.53 -8.28
N GLY A 72 18.98 -0.76 -9.34
CA GLY A 72 18.87 -1.27 -10.70
C GLY A 72 17.57 -1.99 -11.04
N SER A 73 16.63 -2.10 -10.09
CA SER A 73 15.28 -2.62 -10.34
C SER A 73 14.37 -1.57 -10.98
N SER A 74 13.36 -2.03 -11.71
CA SER A 74 12.27 -1.18 -12.20
C SER A 74 11.10 -1.05 -11.22
N TYR A 75 11.21 -1.62 -10.03
CA TYR A 75 10.16 -1.63 -9.01
C TYR A 75 8.79 -2.06 -9.59
N SER A 76 8.77 -3.21 -10.26
CA SER A 76 7.57 -3.71 -10.91
C SER A 76 6.53 -4.19 -9.89
N LEU A 77 5.26 -4.20 -10.29
CA LEU A 77 4.18 -4.72 -9.44
C LEU A 77 4.45 -6.18 -9.02
N VAL A 78 4.99 -7.00 -9.92
CA VAL A 78 5.24 -8.43 -9.65
C VAL A 78 6.31 -8.65 -8.59
N ASP A 79 7.31 -7.77 -8.52
CA ASP A 79 8.33 -7.80 -7.46
C ASP A 79 7.70 -7.53 -6.08
N HIS A 80 6.82 -6.52 -5.99
CA HIS A 80 6.09 -6.21 -4.75
C HIS A 80 5.13 -7.33 -4.33
N VAL A 81 4.44 -7.96 -5.29
CA VAL A 81 3.56 -9.13 -5.01
C VAL A 81 4.37 -10.29 -4.48
N TYR A 82 5.57 -10.53 -5.02
CA TYR A 82 6.48 -11.55 -4.51
C TYR A 82 6.92 -11.24 -3.07
N ASP A 83 7.28 -9.99 -2.75
CA ASP A 83 7.65 -9.59 -1.40
C ASP A 83 6.52 -9.83 -0.38
N LEU A 84 5.29 -9.47 -0.74
CA LEU A 84 4.11 -9.74 0.08
C LEU A 84 3.94 -11.25 0.32
N SER A 85 4.11 -12.06 -0.72
CA SER A 85 4.08 -13.53 -0.60
C SER A 85 5.19 -14.05 0.32
N ARG A 86 6.39 -13.46 0.27
CA ARG A 86 7.52 -13.81 1.13
C ARG A 86 7.26 -13.46 2.58
N LEU A 87 6.72 -12.25 2.87
CA LEU A 87 6.33 -11.86 4.21
C LEU A 87 5.31 -12.84 4.81
N ILE A 88 4.23 -13.14 4.08
CA ILE A 88 3.17 -14.04 4.52
C ILE A 88 3.74 -15.41 4.94
N ARG A 89 4.67 -15.96 4.14
CA ARG A 89 5.33 -17.23 4.46
C ARG A 89 6.30 -17.12 5.62
N PHE A 90 7.10 -16.05 5.67
CA PHE A 90 8.14 -15.85 6.69
C PHE A 90 7.53 -15.66 8.08
N ALA A 91 6.48 -14.84 8.17
CA ALA A 91 5.79 -14.56 9.42
C ALA A 91 4.64 -15.55 9.71
N GLU A 92 4.53 -16.65 8.93
CA GLU A 92 3.54 -17.71 9.07
C GLU A 92 2.08 -17.23 9.19
N LEU A 93 1.75 -16.13 8.45
CA LEU A 93 0.43 -15.52 8.47
C LEU A 93 -0.54 -16.35 7.63
N ARG A 94 -1.37 -17.16 8.29
CA ARG A 94 -2.34 -18.03 7.61
C ARG A 94 -3.62 -17.26 7.29
N ASP A 95 -4.02 -17.29 6.01
CA ASP A 95 -5.24 -16.66 5.51
C ASP A 95 -5.46 -15.22 6.02
N PRO A 96 -4.46 -14.32 5.87
CA PRO A 96 -4.55 -12.99 6.43
C PRO A 96 -5.68 -12.19 5.80
N ALA A 97 -6.28 -11.29 6.57
CA ALA A 97 -6.94 -10.14 6.02
C ALA A 97 -5.88 -9.15 5.51
N ILE A 98 -6.14 -8.48 4.38
CA ILE A 98 -5.20 -7.52 3.81
C ILE A 98 -5.90 -6.18 3.62
N VAL A 99 -5.27 -5.10 4.08
CA VAL A 99 -5.70 -3.71 3.83
C VAL A 99 -4.60 -3.01 3.07
N GLY A 100 -4.88 -2.55 1.85
CA GLY A 100 -3.90 -1.90 1.00
C GLY A 100 -4.33 -0.51 0.54
N HIS A 101 -3.43 0.47 0.60
CA HIS A 101 -3.66 1.82 0.10
C HIS A 101 -2.93 2.04 -1.22
N SER A 102 -3.59 2.65 -2.22
CA SER A 102 -2.95 3.08 -3.48
C SER A 102 -2.15 1.94 -4.14
N LEU A 103 -0.82 2.07 -4.28
CA LEU A 103 0.06 1.00 -4.77
C LEU A 103 -0.11 -0.29 -3.95
N GLY A 104 -0.20 -0.17 -2.61
CA GLY A 104 -0.45 -1.31 -1.73
C GLY A 104 -1.78 -1.99 -2.03
N GLY A 105 -2.81 -1.24 -2.43
CA GLY A 105 -4.08 -1.79 -2.91
C GLY A 105 -3.92 -2.61 -4.19
N MET A 106 -3.18 -2.09 -5.18
CA MET A 106 -2.89 -2.82 -6.42
C MET A 106 -2.08 -4.10 -6.17
N ILE A 107 -1.10 -4.06 -5.26
CA ILE A 107 -0.32 -5.23 -4.85
C ILE A 107 -1.23 -6.27 -4.20
N SER A 108 -2.10 -5.84 -3.28
CA SER A 108 -3.02 -6.71 -2.54
C SER A 108 -4.05 -7.37 -3.47
N LEU A 109 -4.61 -6.61 -4.42
CA LEU A 109 -5.51 -7.12 -5.45
C LEU A 109 -4.81 -8.16 -6.34
N ALA A 110 -3.58 -7.88 -6.77
CA ALA A 110 -2.81 -8.82 -7.59
C ALA A 110 -2.46 -10.09 -6.81
N TYR A 111 -2.08 -9.98 -5.54
CA TYR A 111 -1.83 -11.13 -4.68
C TYR A 111 -3.09 -12.00 -4.48
N ALA A 112 -4.22 -11.38 -4.11
CA ALA A 112 -5.48 -12.08 -3.90
C ALA A 112 -6.02 -12.75 -5.17
N GLY A 113 -5.83 -12.14 -6.34
CA GLY A 113 -6.19 -12.75 -7.63
C GLY A 113 -5.27 -13.91 -8.04
N THR A 114 -4.00 -13.86 -7.63
CA THR A 114 -3.02 -14.94 -7.86
C THR A 114 -3.30 -16.14 -6.94
N TYR A 115 -3.63 -15.88 -5.67
CA TYR A 115 -3.87 -16.89 -4.63
C TYR A 115 -5.27 -16.69 -3.99
N PRO A 116 -6.36 -16.99 -4.72
CA PRO A 116 -7.72 -16.63 -4.31
C PRO A 116 -8.19 -17.29 -3.02
N ASP A 117 -7.57 -18.39 -2.62
CA ASP A 117 -7.84 -19.20 -1.43
C ASP A 117 -6.95 -18.87 -0.21
N ARG A 118 -6.07 -17.86 -0.33
CA ARG A 118 -5.09 -17.51 0.72
C ARG A 118 -5.31 -16.14 1.35
N VAL A 119 -6.46 -15.53 1.12
CA VAL A 119 -6.81 -14.23 1.69
C VAL A 119 -8.21 -14.34 2.28
N SER A 120 -8.36 -14.05 3.57
CA SER A 120 -9.66 -14.13 4.22
C SER A 120 -10.56 -12.94 3.86
N ARG A 121 -9.99 -11.73 3.77
CA ARG A 121 -10.69 -10.48 3.44
C ARG A 121 -9.73 -9.51 2.79
N LEU A 122 -10.24 -8.68 1.90
CA LEU A 122 -9.44 -7.67 1.22
C LEU A 122 -10.12 -6.30 1.30
N ALA A 123 -9.46 -5.31 1.90
CA ALA A 123 -9.88 -3.92 1.83
C ALA A 123 -8.86 -3.08 1.03
N VAL A 124 -9.35 -2.30 0.09
CA VAL A 124 -8.54 -1.47 -0.81
C VAL A 124 -8.95 -0.02 -0.68
N LEU A 125 -8.03 0.79 -0.17
CA LEU A 125 -8.20 2.21 0.05
C LEU A 125 -7.62 2.98 -1.13
N ASP A 126 -8.48 3.50 -1.98
CA ASP A 126 -8.14 4.32 -3.16
C ASP A 126 -7.01 3.72 -4.02
N GLY A 127 -7.09 2.43 -4.28
CA GLY A 127 -6.05 1.65 -4.96
C GLY A 127 -6.57 0.73 -6.07
N ALA A 128 -7.87 0.72 -6.34
CA ALA A 128 -8.46 -0.02 -7.46
C ALA A 128 -8.71 0.92 -8.64
N PHE A 129 -7.93 0.80 -9.71
CA PHE A 129 -8.15 1.56 -10.94
C PHE A 129 -7.61 0.80 -12.15
N LEU A 130 -8.25 1.00 -13.31
CA LEU A 130 -7.77 0.54 -14.60
C LEU A 130 -7.34 1.75 -15.43
N SER A 131 -6.14 1.70 -15.98
CA SER A 131 -5.72 2.70 -16.98
C SER A 131 -6.42 2.37 -18.29
N GLY A 132 -7.13 3.30 -18.88
CA GLY A 132 -8.01 3.15 -20.05
C GLY A 132 -7.62 2.08 -21.10
N SER A 133 -8.57 1.66 -21.89
CA SER A 133 -8.53 0.48 -22.78
C SER A 133 -7.39 0.45 -23.81
N ARG A 134 -6.77 1.56 -24.14
CA ARG A 134 -5.66 1.63 -25.10
C ARG A 134 -4.32 1.47 -24.40
N ARG A 135 -3.70 0.31 -24.57
CA ARG A 135 -2.32 0.10 -24.13
C ARG A 135 -1.37 1.04 -24.87
N THR A 136 -0.62 1.86 -24.14
CA THR A 136 0.48 2.62 -24.75
C THR A 136 1.45 1.63 -25.41
N PRO A 137 1.87 1.83 -26.68
CA PRO A 137 2.79 0.93 -27.34
C PRO A 137 4.08 0.74 -26.52
N ILE A 138 4.62 -0.50 -26.51
CA ILE A 138 5.76 -0.86 -25.67
C ILE A 138 6.98 0.02 -25.89
N HIS A 139 7.28 0.41 -27.13
CA HIS A 139 8.40 1.31 -27.42
C HIS A 139 8.24 2.66 -26.74
N ALA A 140 7.02 3.22 -26.69
CA ALA A 140 6.74 4.49 -26.03
C ALA A 140 6.74 4.35 -24.49
N GLN A 141 6.43 3.16 -23.95
CA GLN A 141 6.62 2.90 -22.52
C GLN A 141 8.10 2.82 -22.17
N MET A 142 8.89 2.13 -23.00
CA MET A 142 10.34 1.98 -22.78
C MET A 142 11.07 3.31 -22.91
N SER A 143 10.80 4.12 -23.95
CA SER A 143 11.45 5.43 -24.09
C SER A 143 11.12 6.35 -22.91
N ARG A 144 9.88 6.41 -22.48
CA ARG A 144 9.48 7.20 -21.30
C ARG A 144 10.21 6.74 -20.03
N TRP A 145 10.36 5.45 -19.84
CA TRP A 145 11.06 4.89 -18.70
C TRP A 145 12.53 5.26 -18.73
N ILE A 146 13.20 5.12 -19.87
CA ILE A 146 14.61 5.53 -20.06
C ILE A 146 14.76 7.03 -19.74
N ASP A 147 13.95 7.88 -20.38
CA ASP A 147 13.98 9.33 -20.15
C ASP A 147 13.72 9.70 -18.68
N GLN A 148 12.91 8.93 -17.96
CA GLN A 148 12.64 9.14 -16.54
C GLN A 148 13.86 8.75 -15.69
N LEU A 149 14.51 7.63 -16.00
CA LEU A 149 15.72 7.21 -15.30
C LEU A 149 16.84 8.21 -15.46
N ASP A 150 17.09 8.70 -16.70
CA ASP A 150 18.12 9.70 -16.98
C ASP A 150 17.87 10.97 -16.16
N ARG A 151 16.64 11.52 -16.21
CA ARG A 151 16.26 12.70 -15.41
C ARG A 151 16.38 12.49 -13.90
N ILE A 152 16.16 11.27 -13.40
CA ILE A 152 16.32 10.96 -11.98
C ILE A 152 17.80 10.86 -11.63
N SER A 153 18.61 10.21 -12.47
CA SER A 153 20.05 10.04 -12.23
C SER A 153 20.82 11.36 -12.21
N GLU A 154 20.34 12.36 -12.95
CA GLU A 154 20.94 13.70 -13.01
C GLU A 154 20.58 14.58 -11.79
N ARG A 155 19.66 14.12 -10.91
CA ARG A 155 19.16 14.93 -9.78
C ARG A 155 19.65 14.39 -8.46
N GLU A 156 20.25 15.27 -7.66
CA GLU A 156 20.52 14.97 -6.26
C GLU A 156 19.19 14.77 -5.49
N PRO A 157 19.07 13.74 -4.64
CA PRO A 157 17.93 13.57 -3.77
C PRO A 157 17.73 14.81 -2.88
N SER A 158 16.49 15.26 -2.77
CA SER A 158 16.16 16.41 -1.91
C SER A 158 16.60 16.17 -0.48
N ALA A 159 17.38 17.11 0.05
CA ALA A 159 17.83 17.14 1.43
C ALA A 159 17.10 18.26 2.19
N PHE A 160 16.86 18.08 3.49
CA PHE A 160 16.09 18.98 4.33
C PHE A 160 16.86 19.29 5.62
N ARG A 161 16.57 20.44 6.21
CA ARG A 161 16.92 20.75 7.61
C ARG A 161 15.71 20.46 8.48
N THR A 162 15.93 19.69 9.56
CA THR A 162 14.90 19.44 10.58
C THR A 162 13.50 19.10 10.02
N ILE A 163 12.48 19.82 10.48
CA ILE A 163 11.04 19.53 10.30
C ILE A 163 10.46 19.94 8.94
N GLU A 164 11.29 20.44 8.01
CA GLU A 164 10.82 20.84 6.66
C GLU A 164 10.11 19.70 5.90
N ALA A 165 10.45 18.44 6.21
CA ALA A 165 9.78 17.29 5.65
C ALA A 165 8.28 17.27 6.00
N ALA A 166 7.90 17.57 7.25
CA ALA A 166 6.49 17.65 7.66
C ALA A 166 5.74 18.75 6.90
N GLN A 167 6.38 19.92 6.72
CA GLN A 167 5.81 21.02 5.93
C GLN A 167 5.57 20.62 4.48
N ARG A 168 6.47 19.83 3.87
CA ARG A 168 6.30 19.31 2.50
C ARG A 168 5.17 18.30 2.39
N LEU A 169 4.97 17.46 3.41
CA LEU A 169 3.82 16.56 3.45
C LEU A 169 2.50 17.34 3.58
N SER A 170 2.45 18.32 4.49
CA SER A 170 1.27 19.20 4.66
C SER A 170 0.96 20.01 3.39
N ALA A 171 1.98 20.41 2.63
CA ALA A 171 1.78 21.10 1.35
C ALA A 171 1.16 20.18 0.27
N ARG A 172 1.43 18.87 0.34
CA ARG A 172 0.85 17.87 -0.60
C ARG A 172 -0.55 17.43 -0.19
N ASN A 173 -0.80 17.31 1.10
CA ASN A 173 -2.12 17.03 1.66
C ASN A 173 -2.43 18.05 2.77
N LYS A 174 -3.24 19.04 2.43
CA LYS A 174 -3.64 20.13 3.34
C LYS A 174 -4.55 19.67 4.49
N ARG A 175 -5.05 18.44 4.45
CA ARG A 175 -5.87 17.84 5.51
C ARG A 175 -5.06 17.21 6.62
N LEU A 176 -3.75 17.00 6.40
CA LEU A 176 -2.87 16.49 7.46
C LEU A 176 -2.80 17.47 8.62
N THR A 177 -3.11 16.99 9.81
CA THR A 177 -2.84 17.77 11.03
C THR A 177 -1.32 17.94 11.21
N PRO A 178 -0.85 19.02 11.87
CA PRO A 178 0.58 19.19 12.13
C PRO A 178 1.21 18.00 12.87
N ALA A 179 0.48 17.39 13.81
CA ALA A 179 0.94 16.23 14.56
C ALA A 179 1.15 15.00 13.65
N LEU A 180 0.17 14.72 12.77
CA LEU A 180 0.26 13.61 11.83
C LEU A 180 1.36 13.85 10.79
N ALA A 181 1.46 15.06 10.23
CA ALA A 181 2.52 15.41 9.29
C ALA A 181 3.92 15.23 9.91
N LEU A 182 4.08 15.61 11.20
CA LEU A 182 5.32 15.41 11.94
C LEU A 182 5.60 13.92 12.19
N HIS A 183 4.59 13.13 12.56
CA HIS A 183 4.70 11.68 12.74
C HIS A 183 5.18 11.01 11.44
N LEU A 184 4.50 11.26 10.32
CA LEU A 184 4.85 10.72 9.02
C LEU A 184 6.26 11.15 8.60
N ALA A 185 6.62 12.42 8.81
CA ALA A 185 7.97 12.90 8.50
C ALA A 185 9.06 12.20 9.31
N ARG A 186 8.85 12.04 10.63
CA ARG A 186 9.84 11.38 11.53
C ARG A 186 10.16 9.96 11.09
N HIS A 187 9.17 9.20 10.66
CA HIS A 187 9.35 7.84 10.19
C HIS A 187 9.76 7.74 8.73
N GLY A 188 9.40 8.75 7.91
CA GLY A 188 9.64 8.78 6.47
C GLY A 188 10.99 9.35 6.06
N VAL A 189 11.79 9.94 6.98
CA VAL A 189 13.11 10.49 6.67
C VAL A 189 14.21 9.81 7.48
N ARG A 190 15.43 9.85 6.94
CA ARG A 190 16.66 9.39 7.58
C ARG A 190 17.69 10.50 7.57
N GLN A 191 18.39 10.69 8.69
CA GLN A 191 19.50 11.61 8.76
C GLN A 191 20.72 11.00 8.07
N SER A 192 21.36 11.77 7.21
CA SER A 192 22.60 11.40 6.51
C SER A 192 23.82 11.94 7.24
N ALA A 193 25.01 11.48 6.86
CA ALA A 193 26.28 11.89 7.51
C ALA A 193 26.55 13.40 7.46
N ASP A 194 25.95 14.12 6.52
CA ASP A 194 26.01 15.58 6.40
C ASP A 194 25.07 16.33 7.36
N GLY A 195 24.33 15.60 8.23
CA GLY A 195 23.35 16.13 9.16
C GLY A 195 22.02 16.51 8.55
N LEU A 196 21.84 16.39 7.24
CA LEU A 196 20.59 16.65 6.55
C LEU A 196 19.70 15.42 6.53
N TYR A 197 18.39 15.64 6.39
CA TYR A 197 17.39 14.57 6.28
C TYR A 197 17.02 14.31 4.83
N ARG A 198 16.89 13.04 4.47
CA ARG A 198 16.46 12.57 3.16
C ARG A 198 15.31 11.58 3.31
N TRP A 199 14.42 11.55 2.31
CA TRP A 199 13.36 10.55 2.29
C TRP A 199 13.94 9.14 2.28
N LYS A 200 13.30 8.23 3.03
CA LYS A 200 13.66 6.81 3.08
C LYS A 200 13.28 6.05 1.81
N PHE A 201 12.40 6.59 0.97
CA PHE A 201 12.08 5.93 -0.29
C PHE A 201 13.15 6.19 -1.37
N ASP A 202 13.41 5.18 -2.19
CA ASP A 202 14.25 5.31 -3.38
C ASP A 202 13.56 6.21 -4.41
N HIS A 203 14.23 7.26 -4.84
CA HIS A 203 13.66 8.20 -5.81
C HIS A 203 13.40 7.57 -7.19
N TYR A 204 14.04 6.45 -7.52
CA TYR A 204 13.74 5.64 -8.71
C TYR A 204 12.34 5.02 -8.70
N GLN A 205 11.67 4.94 -7.55
CA GLN A 205 10.23 4.62 -7.45
C GLN A 205 9.32 5.57 -8.25
N ARG A 206 9.83 6.75 -8.62
CA ARG A 206 9.11 7.72 -9.46
C ARG A 206 9.12 7.36 -10.93
N ALA A 207 10.05 6.52 -11.38
CA ALA A 207 10.07 5.98 -12.72
C ALA A 207 9.01 4.89 -12.85
N ARG A 208 8.15 5.01 -13.85
CA ARG A 208 7.14 3.98 -14.09
C ARG A 208 7.79 2.78 -14.76
N ALA A 209 7.63 1.59 -14.19
CA ALA A 209 8.14 0.35 -14.78
C ALA A 209 7.80 0.25 -16.28
N PRO A 210 8.74 -0.19 -17.13
CA PRO A 210 8.57 -0.20 -18.58
C PRO A 210 7.52 -1.24 -19.03
N TYR A 211 7.35 -2.30 -18.26
CA TYR A 211 6.33 -3.31 -18.47
C TYR A 211 5.35 -3.31 -17.29
N ARG A 212 4.09 -3.09 -17.59
CA ARG A 212 3.00 -3.07 -16.61
C ARG A 212 1.86 -3.95 -17.10
N LEU A 213 1.12 -4.51 -16.17
CA LEU A 213 -0.10 -5.24 -16.50
C LEU A 213 -1.05 -4.32 -17.27
N SER A 214 -1.71 -4.86 -18.27
CA SER A 214 -2.81 -4.23 -19.00
C SER A 214 -4.07 -4.21 -18.15
N SER A 215 -5.06 -3.42 -18.54
CA SER A 215 -6.37 -3.42 -17.89
C SER A 215 -7.03 -4.79 -17.91
N ASP A 216 -6.87 -5.55 -19.01
CA ASP A 216 -7.42 -6.90 -19.14
C ASP A 216 -6.73 -7.90 -18.21
N GLU A 217 -5.40 -7.78 -18.03
CA GLU A 217 -4.64 -8.62 -17.08
C GLU A 217 -5.04 -8.30 -15.63
N TYR A 218 -5.26 -7.02 -15.28
CA TYR A 218 -5.82 -6.66 -13.97
C TYR A 218 -7.23 -7.22 -13.78
N ALA A 219 -8.11 -7.02 -14.74
CA ALA A 219 -9.49 -7.53 -14.69
C ALA A 219 -9.50 -9.08 -14.54
N ALA A 220 -8.63 -9.79 -15.26
CA ALA A 220 -8.47 -11.24 -15.14
C ALA A 220 -8.01 -11.65 -13.73
N LEU A 221 -7.10 -10.92 -13.10
CA LEU A 221 -6.71 -11.17 -11.70
C LEU A 221 -7.87 -10.92 -10.74
N TRP A 222 -8.56 -9.77 -10.88
CA TRP A 222 -9.65 -9.40 -9.97
C TRP A 222 -10.83 -10.35 -10.04
N SER A 223 -11.16 -10.89 -11.22
CA SER A 223 -12.24 -11.87 -11.40
C SER A 223 -11.98 -13.21 -10.68
N ARG A 224 -10.73 -13.46 -10.29
CA ARG A 224 -10.34 -14.66 -9.53
C ARG A 224 -10.45 -14.48 -8.01
N ILE A 225 -10.55 -13.24 -7.52
CA ILE A 225 -10.65 -12.95 -6.07
C ILE A 225 -11.92 -13.58 -5.51
N MET A 226 -11.77 -14.44 -4.50
CA MET A 226 -12.86 -15.22 -3.89
C MET A 226 -13.28 -14.66 -2.53
N CYS A 227 -12.41 -13.93 -1.84
CA CYS A 227 -12.72 -13.35 -0.54
C CYS A 227 -13.64 -12.13 -0.65
N PRO A 228 -14.42 -11.81 0.38
CA PRO A 228 -15.10 -10.53 0.49
C PRO A 228 -14.13 -9.38 0.29
N THR A 229 -14.51 -8.41 -0.54
CA THR A 229 -13.64 -7.29 -0.92
C THR A 229 -14.36 -5.97 -0.66
N LEU A 230 -13.71 -5.06 0.08
CA LEU A 230 -14.18 -3.69 0.31
C LEU A 230 -13.30 -2.74 -0.49
N LEU A 231 -13.90 -2.01 -1.44
CA LEU A 231 -13.26 -0.91 -2.14
C LEU A 231 -13.70 0.40 -1.47
N MET A 232 -12.75 1.20 -1.01
CA MET A 232 -13.02 2.53 -0.46
C MET A 232 -12.41 3.58 -1.38
N TRP A 233 -13.18 4.60 -1.72
CA TRP A 233 -12.77 5.67 -2.62
C TRP A 233 -13.16 7.03 -2.04
N GLY A 234 -12.23 7.98 -2.06
CA GLY A 234 -12.50 9.35 -1.63
C GLY A 234 -13.12 10.16 -2.76
N ASP A 235 -14.22 10.86 -2.50
CA ASP A 235 -14.95 11.62 -3.52
C ASP A 235 -14.16 12.82 -4.08
N GLU A 236 -13.09 13.22 -3.39
CA GLU A 236 -12.13 14.23 -3.85
C GLU A 236 -10.78 13.62 -4.30
N SER A 237 -10.74 12.30 -4.55
CA SER A 237 -9.55 11.64 -5.08
C SER A 237 -9.24 12.05 -6.52
N PHE A 238 -7.95 12.06 -6.87
CA PHE A 238 -7.53 12.21 -8.28
C PHE A 238 -7.68 10.91 -9.09
N LEU A 239 -7.95 9.77 -8.44
CA LEU A 239 -8.28 8.53 -9.14
C LEU A 239 -9.74 8.54 -9.59
N PRO A 240 -10.06 7.90 -10.75
CA PRO A 240 -11.44 7.82 -11.22
C PRO A 240 -12.33 7.09 -10.22
N ASP A 241 -13.60 7.50 -10.15
CA ASP A 241 -14.63 6.82 -9.37
C ASP A 241 -14.78 5.37 -9.85
N PRO A 242 -14.56 4.37 -8.99
CA PRO A 242 -14.63 2.96 -9.35
C PRO A 242 -15.98 2.52 -9.91
N GLU A 243 -17.08 3.11 -9.46
CA GLU A 243 -18.43 2.81 -9.96
C GLU A 243 -18.60 3.33 -11.38
N SER A 244 -18.29 4.61 -11.60
CA SER A 244 -18.35 5.22 -12.93
C SER A 244 -17.40 4.57 -13.94
N ALA A 245 -16.28 4.04 -13.46
CA ALA A 245 -15.32 3.29 -14.26
C ALA A 245 -15.71 1.82 -14.48
N GLY A 246 -16.83 1.34 -13.91
CA GLY A 246 -17.33 -0.02 -14.08
C GLY A 246 -16.48 -1.09 -13.40
N LEU A 247 -15.63 -0.72 -12.43
CA LEU A 247 -14.66 -1.66 -11.85
C LEU A 247 -15.30 -2.80 -11.06
N LEU A 248 -16.46 -2.57 -10.45
CA LEU A 248 -17.16 -3.58 -9.64
C LEU A 248 -17.53 -4.83 -10.45
N ALA A 249 -17.78 -4.69 -11.74
CA ALA A 249 -18.10 -5.80 -12.64
C ALA A 249 -16.98 -6.85 -12.76
N HIS A 250 -15.75 -6.50 -12.37
CA HIS A 250 -14.60 -7.43 -12.41
C HIS A 250 -14.45 -8.26 -11.12
N PHE A 251 -15.27 -8.02 -10.10
CA PHE A 251 -15.19 -8.73 -8.81
C PHE A 251 -16.39 -9.64 -8.61
N LYS A 252 -16.19 -10.77 -7.93
CA LYS A 252 -17.28 -11.66 -7.54
C LYS A 252 -18.04 -11.17 -6.32
N GLN A 253 -17.33 -10.61 -5.34
CA GLN A 253 -17.86 -10.19 -4.04
C GLN A 253 -17.17 -8.89 -3.61
N ALA A 254 -17.48 -7.78 -4.27
CA ALA A 254 -16.98 -6.48 -3.86
C ALA A 254 -18.11 -5.52 -3.51
N GLU A 255 -17.91 -4.76 -2.44
CA GLU A 255 -18.69 -3.59 -2.11
C GLU A 255 -17.84 -2.32 -2.27
N LEU A 256 -18.47 -1.22 -2.70
CA LEU A 256 -17.83 0.09 -2.81
C LEU A 256 -18.38 1.00 -1.74
N GLN A 257 -17.48 1.62 -0.99
CA GLN A 257 -17.81 2.70 -0.08
C GLN A 257 -17.14 4.00 -0.54
N LYS A 258 -17.95 5.00 -0.87
CA LYS A 258 -17.48 6.36 -1.17
C LYS A 258 -17.36 7.14 0.13
N ILE A 259 -16.21 7.79 0.35
CA ILE A 259 -15.89 8.55 1.56
C ILE A 259 -15.98 10.03 1.23
N ALA A 260 -17.02 10.67 1.76
CA ALA A 260 -17.25 12.09 1.52
C ALA A 260 -16.19 12.99 2.18
N GLY A 261 -15.71 13.98 1.44
CA GLY A 261 -14.70 14.95 1.88
C GLY A 261 -13.31 14.34 2.07
N ALA A 262 -13.02 13.21 1.41
CA ALA A 262 -11.71 12.57 1.45
C ALA A 262 -11.06 12.59 0.06
N GLY A 263 -9.75 12.87 0.03
CA GLY A 263 -8.91 12.72 -1.15
C GLY A 263 -8.26 11.33 -1.20
N HIS A 264 -7.13 11.25 -1.89
CA HIS A 264 -6.39 10.00 -2.10
C HIS A 264 -5.92 9.33 -0.79
N TRP A 265 -5.61 10.10 0.24
CA TRP A 265 -5.19 9.59 1.56
C TRP A 265 -6.38 9.53 2.53
N LEU A 266 -7.46 8.87 2.13
CA LEU A 266 -8.72 8.85 2.89
C LEU A 266 -8.57 8.38 4.35
N HIS A 267 -7.62 7.51 4.64
CA HIS A 267 -7.30 7.03 6.00
C HIS A 267 -6.61 8.10 6.87
N HIS A 268 -6.09 9.17 6.27
CA HIS A 268 -5.62 10.37 6.98
C HIS A 268 -6.67 11.47 6.99
N ASP A 269 -7.46 11.59 5.93
CA ASP A 269 -8.44 12.65 5.76
C ASP A 269 -9.71 12.40 6.60
N ARG A 270 -10.13 11.14 6.68
CA ARG A 270 -11.35 10.69 7.37
C ARG A 270 -11.11 9.39 8.14
N LEU A 271 -10.11 9.44 9.06
CA LEU A 271 -9.71 8.29 9.86
C LEU A 271 -10.88 7.63 10.59
N ASP A 272 -11.76 8.44 11.17
CA ASP A 272 -12.95 8.00 11.90
C ASP A 272 -13.85 7.10 11.05
N VAL A 273 -14.17 7.54 9.83
CA VAL A 273 -15.06 6.82 8.91
C VAL A 273 -14.36 5.56 8.38
N VAL A 274 -13.08 5.69 7.99
CA VAL A 274 -12.30 4.56 7.46
C VAL A 274 -12.13 3.47 8.50
N LEU A 275 -11.79 3.85 9.74
CA LEU A 275 -11.60 2.90 10.83
C LEU A 275 -12.91 2.16 11.17
N ALA A 276 -14.03 2.88 11.33
CA ALA A 276 -15.33 2.27 11.59
C ALA A 276 -15.74 1.29 10.48
N SER A 277 -15.44 1.61 9.24
CA SER A 277 -15.73 0.74 8.09
C SER A 277 -14.85 -0.50 8.08
N LEU A 278 -13.55 -0.35 8.35
CA LEU A 278 -12.62 -1.48 8.47
C LEU A 278 -13.01 -2.40 9.63
N GLN A 279 -13.33 -1.84 10.80
CA GLN A 279 -13.79 -2.64 11.96
C GLN A 279 -15.01 -3.46 11.63
N ARG A 280 -16.05 -2.85 11.04
CA ARG A 280 -17.26 -3.55 10.61
C ARG A 280 -16.96 -4.64 9.57
N PHE A 281 -16.20 -4.31 8.53
CA PHE A 281 -15.88 -5.23 7.45
C PHE A 281 -15.04 -6.42 7.92
N LEU A 282 -14.02 -6.18 8.75
CA LEU A 282 -13.13 -7.22 9.25
C LEU A 282 -13.78 -8.12 10.32
N ALA A 283 -14.71 -7.60 11.12
CA ALA A 283 -15.41 -8.35 12.17
C ALA A 283 -16.56 -9.25 11.65
N THR A 284 -17.06 -9.03 10.41
CA THR A 284 -18.15 -9.83 9.86
C THR A 284 -17.75 -11.31 9.78
N PRO A 285 -18.48 -12.27 10.32
CA PRO A 285 -18.13 -13.69 10.19
C PRO A 285 -18.02 -14.10 8.71
N GLN A 286 -17.02 -14.90 8.36
CA GLN A 286 -17.03 -15.55 7.04
C GLN A 286 -18.23 -16.49 6.98
N ALA A 287 -19.09 -16.32 5.96
CA ALA A 287 -20.10 -17.35 5.68
C ALA A 287 -19.36 -18.67 5.48
N ALA A 288 -19.73 -19.70 6.25
CA ALA A 288 -19.10 -21.01 6.15
C ALA A 288 -19.07 -21.42 4.67
N GLN A 289 -17.87 -21.57 4.10
CA GLN A 289 -17.74 -22.17 2.78
C GLN A 289 -18.23 -23.61 2.95
N SER A 290 -19.42 -23.88 2.41
CA SER A 290 -19.95 -25.25 2.30
C SER A 290 -18.91 -26.06 1.53
N ALA A 291 -18.24 -26.98 2.21
CA ALA A 291 -17.42 -27.98 1.58
C ALA A 291 -18.31 -28.76 0.60
N ILE A 292 -18.10 -28.57 -0.70
CA ILE A 292 -18.63 -29.44 -1.74
C ILE A 292 -17.48 -30.36 -2.18
#